data_03b875a5fdcbbb650eafb9c0298fdcc0
#
_entry.id   03b875a5fdcbbb650eafb9c0298fdcc0
#
_cell.length_a   1.000
_cell.length_b   1.000
_cell.length_c   1.000
_cell.angle_alpha   90.00
_cell.angle_beta   90.00
_cell.angle_gamma   90.00
#
_symmetry.space_group_name_H-M   'P 1'
#
loop_
_entity.id
_entity.type
_entity.pdbx_description
1 polymer ?
#
loop_
_entity_poly.entity_id
_entity_poly.type
_entity_poly.pdbx_seq_one_letter_code
_entity_poly.pdbx_strand_id
1 'polypeptide(L)'
;GEKLDIQAIGQRLGVASVLEATVRRDGQRLRINAQLSDTRNGTTVWTAAYDEELIDLFDLQQRIAVRATESLLGAIPNDGKPLARRLQPTLSIGAYDDYLRGQEILNSPTSEESLAQAKGFFRSALAADAGFARAAAGLCRAEIARFDTVRDAEAFAEARSACAAAEAMDPSLREVDLALGDLYQMQGEGDRAVDHYTRALSDPALRTDANLGLARVAGDRKDADLALQYHERAIALSPGNWNVYSARGYYHVTQEAYELALGDYRIALSLNPMNASLWSSF
;
A
#
# COMPACT_ATOMS: atom_id res chain seq x y z
N GLY A 1 23.31 -16.08 20.37
CA GLY A 1 22.03 -15.61 19.93
C GLY A 1 20.96 -16.55 20.46
N GLU A 2 19.98 -16.01 21.17
CA GLU A 2 18.78 -16.77 21.56
C GLU A 2 18.11 -17.32 20.32
N LYS A 3 17.81 -18.63 20.32
CA LYS A 3 16.93 -19.20 19.31
C LYS A 3 15.55 -18.55 19.48
N LEU A 4 15.17 -17.71 18.53
CA LEU A 4 13.81 -17.17 18.47
C LEU A 4 12.82 -18.33 18.37
N ASP A 5 11.87 -18.40 19.28
CA ASP A 5 10.80 -19.38 19.22
C ASP A 5 9.81 -18.95 18.12
N ILE A 6 9.92 -19.62 16.97
CA ILE A 6 9.13 -19.34 15.78
C ILE A 6 7.62 -19.47 16.04
N GLN A 7 7.22 -20.40 16.91
CA GLN A 7 5.83 -20.58 17.27
C GLN A 7 5.30 -19.39 18.08
N ALA A 8 6.11 -18.89 19.04
CA ALA A 8 5.77 -17.71 19.82
C ALA A 8 5.68 -16.45 18.95
N ILE A 9 6.59 -16.29 17.95
CA ILE A 9 6.53 -15.21 16.96
C ILE A 9 5.25 -15.30 16.15
N GLY A 10 4.93 -16.50 15.63
CA GLY A 10 3.71 -16.72 14.83
C GLY A 10 2.44 -16.38 15.59
N GLN A 11 2.34 -16.79 16.84
CA GLN A 11 1.20 -16.46 17.72
C GLN A 11 1.11 -14.96 17.98
N ARG A 12 2.23 -14.31 18.29
CA ARG A 12 2.27 -12.87 18.60
C ARG A 12 1.93 -11.98 17.40
N LEU A 13 2.37 -12.38 16.20
CA LEU A 13 2.16 -11.61 14.95
C LEU A 13 0.92 -12.07 14.18
N GLY A 14 0.28 -13.18 14.56
CA GLY A 14 -0.87 -13.75 13.84
C GLY A 14 -0.50 -14.25 12.44
N VAL A 15 0.74 -14.72 12.22
CA VAL A 15 1.23 -15.17 10.91
C VAL A 15 1.43 -16.68 10.86
N ALA A 16 1.11 -17.31 9.72
CA ALA A 16 1.25 -18.75 9.51
C ALA A 16 2.69 -19.17 9.15
N SER A 17 3.53 -18.24 8.70
CA SER A 17 4.91 -18.52 8.31
C SER A 17 5.82 -17.34 8.65
N VAL A 18 7.09 -17.63 8.96
CA VAL A 18 8.14 -16.65 9.23
C VAL A 18 9.32 -16.92 8.31
N LEU A 19 9.77 -15.88 7.61
CA LEU A 19 11.02 -15.89 6.84
C LEU A 19 12.12 -15.25 7.67
N GLU A 20 13.17 -16.00 7.97
CA GLU A 20 14.38 -15.51 8.62
C GLU A 20 15.49 -15.43 7.59
N ALA A 21 16.30 -14.37 7.64
CA ALA A 21 17.49 -14.26 6.83
C ALA A 21 18.68 -13.73 7.64
N THR A 22 19.84 -14.33 7.42
CA THR A 22 21.12 -13.82 7.91
C THR A 22 21.92 -13.29 6.75
N VAL A 23 22.38 -12.05 6.84
CA VAL A 23 23.17 -11.39 5.82
C VAL A 23 24.57 -11.14 6.36
N ARG A 24 25.59 -11.62 5.66
CA ARG A 24 26.99 -11.32 5.94
C ARG A 24 27.60 -10.68 4.70
N ARG A 25 28.26 -9.55 4.90
CA ARG A 25 29.01 -8.86 3.86
C ARG A 25 30.50 -9.12 4.04
N ASP A 26 31.17 -9.50 2.94
CA ASP A 26 32.60 -9.63 2.84
C ASP A 26 33.08 -8.85 1.61
N GLY A 27 33.52 -7.60 1.83
CA GLY A 27 33.88 -6.68 0.76
C GLY A 27 32.71 -6.37 -0.18
N GLN A 28 32.79 -6.83 -1.42
CA GLN A 28 31.74 -6.72 -2.45
C GLN A 28 30.85 -7.97 -2.55
N ARG A 29 31.05 -8.96 -1.72
CA ARG A 29 30.24 -10.19 -1.71
C ARG A 29 29.25 -10.18 -0.56
N LEU A 30 28.06 -10.68 -0.83
CA LEU A 30 27.00 -10.90 0.13
C LEU A 30 26.75 -12.39 0.25
N ARG A 31 26.83 -12.90 1.47
CA ARG A 31 26.37 -14.24 1.79
C ARG A 31 25.07 -14.15 2.58
N ILE A 32 24.00 -14.71 2.02
CA ILE A 32 22.66 -14.70 2.62
C ILE A 32 22.22 -16.14 2.84
N ASN A 33 21.84 -16.44 4.09
CA ASN A 33 21.13 -17.68 4.41
C ASN A 33 19.69 -17.30 4.74
N ALA A 34 18.73 -17.87 4.00
CA ALA A 34 17.30 -17.65 4.20
C ALA A 34 16.64 -18.95 4.63
N GLN A 35 15.69 -18.87 5.56
CA GLN A 35 14.90 -19.98 6.06
C GLN A 35 13.46 -19.57 6.22
N LEU A 36 12.53 -20.34 5.64
CA LEU A 36 11.10 -20.19 5.83
C LEU A 36 10.59 -21.29 6.75
N SER A 37 9.87 -20.93 7.79
CA SER A 37 9.36 -21.87 8.79
C SER A 37 7.84 -21.70 8.98
N ASP A 38 7.13 -22.83 9.13
CA ASP A 38 5.71 -22.85 9.51
C ASP A 38 5.60 -22.60 11.03
N THR A 39 4.85 -21.57 11.40
CA THR A 39 4.70 -21.13 12.80
C THR A 39 3.82 -22.05 13.64
N ARG A 40 2.99 -22.89 13.01
CA ARG A 40 2.06 -23.80 13.72
C ARG A 40 2.79 -24.97 14.35
N ASN A 41 3.84 -25.47 13.72
CA ASN A 41 4.58 -26.67 14.14
C ASN A 41 6.09 -26.45 14.25
N GLY A 42 6.61 -25.25 13.91
CA GLY A 42 8.03 -24.91 13.95
C GLY A 42 8.86 -25.61 12.87
N THR A 43 8.25 -26.27 11.90
CA THR A 43 8.99 -26.98 10.85
C THR A 43 9.53 -26.04 9.79
N THR A 44 10.76 -26.30 9.35
CA THR A 44 11.35 -25.58 8.22
C THR A 44 10.74 -26.05 6.93
N VAL A 45 10.09 -25.13 6.21
CA VAL A 45 9.45 -25.36 4.90
C VAL A 45 10.48 -25.27 3.78
N TRP A 46 11.44 -24.33 3.91
CA TRP A 46 12.44 -24.07 2.89
C TRP A 46 13.69 -23.42 3.49
N THR A 47 14.85 -23.75 2.91
CA THR A 47 16.13 -23.09 3.19
C THR A 47 16.88 -22.81 1.90
N ALA A 48 17.61 -21.70 1.84
CA ALA A 48 18.53 -21.40 0.76
C ALA A 48 19.74 -20.61 1.26
N ALA A 49 20.88 -20.82 0.58
CA ALA A 49 22.08 -20.04 0.77
C ALA A 49 22.48 -19.40 -0.58
N TYR A 50 22.79 -18.10 -0.53
CA TYR A 50 23.24 -17.32 -1.68
C TYR A 50 24.60 -16.70 -1.36
N ASP A 51 25.49 -16.70 -2.34
CA ASP A 51 26.82 -16.07 -2.28
C ASP A 51 26.99 -15.25 -3.58
N GLU A 52 26.66 -13.97 -3.53
CA GLU A 52 26.46 -13.12 -4.70
C GLU A 52 27.27 -11.82 -4.59
N GLU A 53 27.53 -11.18 -5.70
CA GLU A 53 28.11 -9.83 -5.72
C GLU A 53 27.06 -8.77 -5.39
N LEU A 54 27.50 -7.68 -4.74
CA LEU A 54 26.62 -6.59 -4.29
C LEU A 54 25.84 -5.91 -5.44
N ILE A 55 26.33 -6.08 -6.67
CA ILE A 55 25.74 -5.53 -7.88
C ILE A 55 24.38 -6.20 -8.22
N ASP A 56 24.20 -7.46 -7.79
CA ASP A 56 23.03 -8.28 -8.12
C ASP A 56 22.03 -8.38 -6.94
N LEU A 57 22.07 -7.45 -5.99
CA LEU A 57 21.25 -7.51 -4.77
C LEU A 57 19.75 -7.59 -5.06
N PHE A 58 19.28 -6.91 -6.09
CA PHE A 58 17.87 -6.90 -6.47
C PHE A 58 17.43 -8.25 -7.09
N ASP A 59 18.24 -8.79 -8.00
CA ASP A 59 18.02 -10.13 -8.55
C ASP A 59 18.02 -11.19 -7.44
N LEU A 60 18.92 -11.04 -6.46
CA LEU A 60 19.00 -11.90 -5.30
C LEU A 60 17.75 -11.80 -4.39
N GLN A 61 17.27 -10.58 -4.10
CA GLN A 61 16.02 -10.38 -3.35
C GLN A 61 14.83 -11.03 -4.07
N GLN A 62 14.78 -10.87 -5.38
CA GLN A 62 13.75 -11.44 -6.22
C GLN A 62 13.79 -12.98 -6.19
N ARG A 63 14.97 -13.59 -6.35
CA ARG A 63 15.14 -15.05 -6.28
C ARG A 63 14.71 -15.60 -4.92
N ILE A 64 15.06 -14.92 -3.82
CA ILE A 64 14.61 -15.29 -2.47
C ILE A 64 13.08 -15.20 -2.37
N ALA A 65 12.48 -14.08 -2.82
CA ALA A 65 11.04 -13.87 -2.75
C ALA A 65 10.27 -14.90 -3.60
N VAL A 66 10.73 -15.17 -4.83
CA VAL A 66 10.14 -16.20 -5.71
C VAL A 66 10.22 -17.58 -5.06
N ARG A 67 11.38 -17.99 -4.55
CA ARG A 67 11.58 -19.31 -3.94
C ARG A 67 10.79 -19.48 -2.64
N ALA A 68 10.76 -18.47 -1.78
CA ALA A 68 9.93 -18.49 -0.58
C ALA A 68 8.45 -18.65 -0.93
N THR A 69 8.01 -17.93 -1.95
CA THR A 69 6.64 -17.96 -2.43
C THR A 69 6.28 -19.29 -3.12
N GLU A 70 7.15 -19.84 -3.98
CA GLU A 70 6.97 -21.17 -4.58
C GLU A 70 6.84 -22.25 -3.49
N SER A 71 7.61 -22.15 -2.42
CA SER A 71 7.56 -23.09 -1.30
C SER A 71 6.27 -22.96 -0.49
N LEU A 72 5.70 -21.76 -0.38
CA LEU A 72 4.38 -21.52 0.21
C LEU A 72 3.25 -21.98 -0.73
N LEU A 73 3.42 -21.77 -2.04
CA LEU A 73 2.42 -22.11 -3.07
C LEU A 73 2.44 -23.58 -3.47
N GLY A 74 3.52 -24.31 -3.22
CA GLY A 74 3.52 -25.79 -3.32
C GLY A 74 2.42 -26.43 -2.46
N ALA A 75 1.83 -25.63 -1.54
CA ALA A 75 0.66 -25.95 -0.74
C ALA A 75 -0.66 -25.38 -1.30
N ILE A 76 -0.65 -24.56 -2.38
CA ILE A 76 -1.85 -23.92 -2.97
C ILE A 76 -1.89 -24.22 -4.47
N PRO A 77 -2.90 -24.94 -4.99
CA PRO A 77 -3.02 -25.15 -6.43
C PRO A 77 -3.42 -23.85 -7.13
N ASN A 78 -2.65 -23.40 -8.08
CA ASN A 78 -2.96 -22.53 -9.21
C ASN A 78 -2.22 -21.19 -9.37
N ASP A 79 -1.70 -21.02 -10.59
CA ASP A 79 -1.36 -19.78 -11.31
C ASP A 79 -0.30 -18.85 -10.72
N GLY A 80 0.96 -19.28 -10.69
CA GLY A 80 2.13 -18.45 -10.31
C GLY A 80 2.37 -17.18 -11.16
N LYS A 81 1.64 -16.97 -12.26
CA LYS A 81 1.81 -15.77 -13.12
C LYS A 81 1.37 -14.44 -12.47
N PRO A 82 0.23 -14.37 -11.76
CA PRO A 82 -0.15 -13.13 -11.08
C PRO A 82 0.81 -12.75 -9.96
N LEU A 83 1.39 -13.74 -9.30
CA LEU A 83 2.29 -13.54 -8.17
C LEU A 83 3.68 -13.09 -8.61
N ALA A 84 4.21 -13.66 -9.72
CA ALA A 84 5.48 -13.22 -10.29
C ALA A 84 5.43 -11.72 -10.67
N ARG A 85 4.34 -11.25 -11.29
CA ARG A 85 4.13 -9.82 -11.59
C ARG A 85 4.01 -8.95 -10.34
N ARG A 86 3.46 -9.48 -9.23
CA ARG A 86 3.40 -8.77 -7.95
C ARG A 86 4.76 -8.65 -7.28
N LEU A 87 5.59 -9.68 -7.40
CA LEU A 87 6.94 -9.72 -6.81
C LEU A 87 7.96 -8.97 -7.67
N GLN A 88 7.67 -8.78 -8.95
CA GLN A 88 8.54 -8.09 -9.91
C GLN A 88 7.78 -6.96 -10.62
N PRO A 89 7.50 -5.86 -9.92
CA PRO A 89 6.76 -4.75 -10.49
C PRO A 89 7.55 -3.99 -11.58
N THR A 90 8.87 -4.05 -11.54
CA THR A 90 9.81 -3.45 -12.50
C THR A 90 11.17 -4.14 -12.42
N LEU A 91 11.94 -4.14 -13.52
CA LEU A 91 13.33 -4.61 -13.56
C LEU A 91 14.34 -3.50 -13.15
N SER A 92 13.89 -2.26 -13.04
CA SER A 92 14.73 -1.12 -12.69
C SER A 92 14.73 -0.89 -11.18
N ILE A 93 15.89 -1.09 -10.54
CA ILE A 93 16.08 -0.81 -9.10
C ILE A 93 15.76 0.67 -8.80
N GLY A 94 16.26 1.58 -9.63
CA GLY A 94 16.02 3.02 -9.47
C GLY A 94 14.54 3.37 -9.58
N ALA A 95 13.81 2.76 -10.55
CA ALA A 95 12.38 2.95 -10.69
C ALA A 95 11.62 2.46 -9.44
N TYR A 96 12.02 1.33 -8.88
CA TYR A 96 11.38 0.78 -7.68
C TYR A 96 11.67 1.62 -6.43
N ASP A 97 12.90 2.08 -6.24
CA ASP A 97 13.28 2.96 -5.13
C ASP A 97 12.50 4.27 -5.17
N ASP A 98 12.44 4.91 -6.34
CA ASP A 98 11.65 6.13 -6.54
C ASP A 98 10.16 5.89 -6.30
N TYR A 99 9.61 4.76 -6.77
CA TYR A 99 8.22 4.38 -6.47
C TYR A 99 7.96 4.26 -4.97
N LEU A 100 8.85 3.59 -4.22
CA LEU A 100 8.70 3.43 -2.77
C LEU A 100 8.75 4.78 -2.03
N ARG A 101 9.65 5.69 -2.43
CA ARG A 101 9.70 7.05 -1.87
C ARG A 101 8.44 7.85 -2.14
N GLY A 102 7.90 7.75 -3.36
CA GLY A 102 6.63 8.36 -3.71
C GLY A 102 5.48 7.83 -2.85
N GLN A 103 5.43 6.50 -2.63
CA GLN A 103 4.41 5.87 -1.78
C GLN A 103 4.55 6.27 -0.29
N GLU A 104 5.76 6.35 0.23
CA GLU A 104 6.02 6.81 1.61
C GLU A 104 5.45 8.20 1.84
N ILE A 105 5.64 9.11 0.88
CA ILE A 105 5.10 10.47 0.96
C ILE A 105 3.56 10.45 0.92
N LEU A 106 2.94 9.67 0.03
CA LEU A 106 1.48 9.56 -0.03
C LEU A 106 0.84 8.96 1.23
N ASN A 107 1.59 8.11 1.94
CA ASN A 107 1.14 7.50 3.20
C ASN A 107 1.41 8.39 4.42
N SER A 108 2.08 9.53 4.23
CA SER A 108 2.38 10.54 5.24
C SER A 108 1.38 11.70 5.15
N PRO A 109 1.32 12.59 6.16
CA PRO A 109 0.55 13.82 6.04
C PRO A 109 1.00 14.64 4.83
N THR A 110 0.09 14.94 3.92
CA THR A 110 0.41 15.59 2.66
C THR A 110 0.30 17.12 2.75
N SER A 111 1.27 17.80 2.15
CA SER A 111 1.24 19.23 1.83
C SER A 111 1.44 19.38 0.32
N GLU A 112 1.19 20.56 -0.23
CA GLU A 112 1.42 20.81 -1.66
C GLU A 112 2.88 20.50 -2.04
N GLU A 113 3.84 20.86 -1.19
CA GLU A 113 5.27 20.57 -1.40
C GLU A 113 5.55 19.05 -1.39
N SER A 114 5.01 18.32 -0.41
CA SER A 114 5.20 16.87 -0.33
C SER A 114 4.54 16.14 -1.50
N LEU A 115 3.38 16.58 -1.96
CA LEU A 115 2.71 16.04 -3.13
C LEU A 115 3.49 16.30 -4.42
N ALA A 116 4.12 17.49 -4.55
CA ALA A 116 5.02 17.79 -5.67
C ALA A 116 6.25 16.85 -5.66
N GLN A 117 6.80 16.56 -4.48
CA GLN A 117 7.90 15.60 -4.33
C GLN A 117 7.47 14.18 -4.70
N ALA A 118 6.32 13.69 -4.21
CA ALA A 118 5.79 12.37 -4.54
C ALA A 118 5.61 12.21 -6.06
N LYS A 119 5.00 13.22 -6.70
CA LYS A 119 4.84 13.30 -8.15
C LYS A 119 6.19 13.25 -8.89
N GLY A 120 7.22 13.96 -8.37
CA GLY A 120 8.59 13.90 -8.89
C GLY A 120 9.15 12.49 -8.86
N PHE A 121 9.01 11.78 -7.75
CA PHE A 121 9.47 10.40 -7.61
C PHE A 121 8.73 9.43 -8.55
N PHE A 122 7.41 9.52 -8.67
CA PHE A 122 6.67 8.66 -9.61
C PHE A 122 7.04 8.95 -11.07
N ARG A 123 7.27 10.20 -11.45
CA ARG A 123 7.74 10.56 -12.79
C ARG A 123 9.15 10.05 -13.05
N SER A 124 10.05 10.12 -12.06
CA SER A 124 11.40 9.53 -12.15
C SER A 124 11.32 8.02 -12.33
N ALA A 125 10.47 7.33 -11.57
CA ALA A 125 10.23 5.90 -11.72
C ALA A 125 9.75 5.55 -13.14
N LEU A 126 8.81 6.31 -13.69
CA LEU A 126 8.30 6.12 -15.06
C LEU A 126 9.33 6.49 -16.15
N ALA A 127 10.23 7.43 -15.88
CA ALA A 127 11.35 7.73 -16.79
C ALA A 127 12.37 6.60 -16.82
N ALA A 128 12.59 5.90 -15.70
CA ALA A 128 13.50 4.76 -15.61
C ALA A 128 12.85 3.45 -16.11
N ASP A 129 11.53 3.33 -16.03
CA ASP A 129 10.74 2.21 -16.57
C ASP A 129 9.36 2.72 -17.01
N ALA A 130 9.21 2.99 -18.31
CA ALA A 130 7.97 3.53 -18.89
C ALA A 130 6.76 2.56 -18.80
N GLY A 131 6.99 1.28 -18.52
CA GLY A 131 5.94 0.26 -18.33
C GLY A 131 5.53 0.03 -16.88
N PHE A 132 6.07 0.81 -15.94
CA PHE A 132 5.84 0.60 -14.52
C PHE A 132 4.43 1.07 -14.08
N ALA A 133 3.41 0.25 -14.30
CA ALA A 133 2.01 0.56 -14.04
C ALA A 133 1.73 0.99 -12.58
N ARG A 134 2.44 0.43 -11.58
CA ARG A 134 2.30 0.86 -10.17
C ARG A 134 2.74 2.30 -9.95
N ALA A 135 3.83 2.72 -10.61
CA ALA A 135 4.27 4.12 -10.54
C ALA A 135 3.26 5.05 -11.21
N ALA A 136 2.65 4.62 -12.32
CA ALA A 136 1.58 5.38 -12.97
C ALA A 136 0.34 5.49 -12.09
N ALA A 137 -0.08 4.41 -11.39
CA ALA A 137 -1.16 4.44 -10.42
C ALA A 137 -0.83 5.36 -9.22
N GLY A 138 0.42 5.33 -8.74
CA GLY A 138 0.91 6.25 -7.72
C GLY A 138 0.86 7.72 -8.16
N LEU A 139 1.26 8.01 -9.40
CA LEU A 139 1.16 9.35 -9.99
C LEU A 139 -0.31 9.81 -10.09
N CYS A 140 -1.22 8.94 -10.53
CA CYS A 140 -2.65 9.24 -10.56
C CYS A 140 -3.14 9.65 -9.16
N ARG A 141 -2.86 8.87 -8.12
CA ARG A 141 -3.26 9.17 -6.73
C ARG A 141 -2.62 10.46 -6.20
N ALA A 142 -1.37 10.73 -6.53
CA ALA A 142 -0.69 11.98 -6.15
C ALA A 142 -1.36 13.22 -6.78
N GLU A 143 -1.76 13.12 -8.05
CA GLU A 143 -2.47 14.22 -8.74
C GLU A 143 -3.89 14.40 -8.20
N ILE A 144 -4.60 13.31 -7.81
CA ILE A 144 -5.89 13.39 -7.13
C ILE A 144 -5.74 14.11 -5.78
N ALA A 145 -4.76 13.73 -4.97
CA ALA A 145 -4.49 14.37 -3.69
C ALA A 145 -4.13 15.87 -3.86
N ARG A 146 -3.39 16.20 -4.94
CA ARG A 146 -3.11 17.60 -5.28
C ARG A 146 -4.39 18.35 -5.64
N PHE A 147 -5.25 17.77 -6.45
CA PHE A 147 -6.55 18.39 -6.79
C PHE A 147 -7.39 18.63 -5.52
N ASP A 148 -7.40 17.69 -4.58
CA ASP A 148 -8.12 17.87 -3.31
C ASP A 148 -7.61 19.08 -2.49
N THR A 149 -6.34 19.44 -2.68
CA THR A 149 -5.72 20.58 -2.00
C THR A 149 -5.97 21.92 -2.74
N VAL A 150 -5.73 21.94 -4.07
CA VAL A 150 -5.77 23.21 -4.85
C VAL A 150 -7.08 23.47 -5.56
N ARG A 151 -7.86 22.43 -5.85
CA ARG A 151 -9.21 22.49 -6.49
C ARG A 151 -9.24 23.24 -7.82
N ASP A 152 -8.17 23.16 -8.61
CA ASP A 152 -8.10 23.80 -9.93
C ASP A 152 -8.29 22.81 -11.10
N ALA A 153 -8.62 23.37 -12.28
CA ALA A 153 -8.91 22.57 -13.48
C ALA A 153 -7.65 21.87 -14.04
N GLU A 154 -6.45 22.42 -13.81
CA GLU A 154 -5.19 21.84 -14.29
C GLU A 154 -4.87 20.57 -13.48
N ALA A 155 -4.95 20.62 -12.14
CA ALA A 155 -4.77 19.45 -11.29
C ALA A 155 -5.76 18.33 -11.64
N PHE A 156 -7.01 18.68 -11.93
CA PHE A 156 -8.01 17.73 -12.39
C PHE A 156 -7.64 17.06 -13.72
N ALA A 157 -7.18 17.85 -14.69
CA ALA A 157 -6.77 17.33 -15.99
C ALA A 157 -5.56 16.42 -15.89
N GLU A 158 -4.56 16.79 -15.06
CA GLU A 158 -3.37 15.97 -14.79
C GLU A 158 -3.74 14.66 -14.11
N ALA A 159 -4.63 14.67 -13.11
CA ALA A 159 -5.12 13.46 -12.44
C ALA A 159 -5.79 12.51 -13.47
N ARG A 160 -6.71 13.01 -14.28
CA ARG A 160 -7.35 12.21 -15.33
C ARG A 160 -6.35 11.59 -16.31
N SER A 161 -5.37 12.38 -16.75
CA SER A 161 -4.34 11.92 -17.68
C SER A 161 -3.45 10.82 -17.07
N ALA A 162 -3.02 11.00 -15.82
CA ALA A 162 -2.20 10.03 -15.12
C ALA A 162 -2.96 8.71 -14.87
N CYS A 163 -4.23 8.79 -14.47
CA CYS A 163 -5.07 7.61 -14.26
C CYS A 163 -5.34 6.85 -15.56
N ALA A 164 -5.62 7.56 -16.66
CA ALA A 164 -5.80 6.94 -17.98
C ALA A 164 -4.51 6.24 -18.46
N ALA A 165 -3.34 6.83 -18.21
CA ALA A 165 -2.06 6.19 -18.50
C ALA A 165 -1.84 4.91 -17.68
N ALA A 166 -2.17 4.94 -16.39
CA ALA A 166 -2.07 3.75 -15.51
C ALA A 166 -2.98 2.61 -15.99
N GLU A 167 -4.24 2.93 -16.34
CA GLU A 167 -5.21 1.96 -16.87
C GLU A 167 -4.74 1.36 -18.20
N ALA A 168 -4.19 2.18 -19.10
CA ALA A 168 -3.66 1.71 -20.37
C ALA A 168 -2.45 0.79 -20.23
N MET A 169 -1.62 0.98 -19.18
CA MET A 169 -0.44 0.14 -18.92
C MET A 169 -0.83 -1.24 -18.38
N ASP A 170 -1.68 -1.31 -17.37
CA ASP A 170 -2.17 -2.59 -16.81
C ASP A 170 -3.55 -2.44 -16.15
N PRO A 171 -4.64 -2.65 -16.90
CA PRO A 171 -6.01 -2.56 -16.36
C PRO A 171 -6.35 -3.67 -15.36
N SER A 172 -5.49 -4.69 -15.24
CA SER A 172 -5.70 -5.80 -14.31
C SER A 172 -5.05 -5.57 -12.93
N LEU A 173 -4.21 -4.54 -12.82
CA LEU A 173 -3.49 -4.20 -11.60
C LEU A 173 -4.44 -3.58 -10.58
N ARG A 174 -4.49 -4.14 -9.36
CA ARG A 174 -5.42 -3.66 -8.31
C ARG A 174 -5.08 -2.27 -7.79
N GLU A 175 -3.84 -1.86 -7.84
CA GLU A 175 -3.42 -0.50 -7.55
C GLU A 175 -4.00 0.50 -8.55
N VAL A 176 -4.19 0.10 -9.82
CA VAL A 176 -4.88 0.90 -10.83
C VAL A 176 -6.37 0.98 -10.51
N ASP A 177 -7.01 -0.14 -10.11
CA ASP A 177 -8.40 -0.11 -9.66
C ASP A 177 -8.57 0.85 -8.46
N LEU A 178 -7.67 0.82 -7.47
CA LEU A 178 -7.74 1.74 -6.34
C LEU A 178 -7.67 3.21 -6.80
N ALA A 179 -6.71 3.54 -7.68
CA ALA A 179 -6.53 4.89 -8.20
C ALA A 179 -7.73 5.36 -9.06
N LEU A 180 -8.33 4.46 -9.88
CA LEU A 180 -9.53 4.77 -10.64
C LEU A 180 -10.76 4.95 -9.73
N GLY A 181 -10.85 4.18 -8.64
CA GLY A 181 -11.86 4.38 -7.60
C GLY A 181 -11.79 5.80 -7.02
N ASP A 182 -10.57 6.25 -6.65
CA ASP A 182 -10.34 7.61 -6.16
C ASP A 182 -10.73 8.67 -7.23
N LEU A 183 -10.37 8.46 -8.51
CA LEU A 183 -10.72 9.35 -9.61
C LEU A 183 -12.23 9.47 -9.79
N TYR A 184 -12.96 8.34 -9.88
CA TYR A 184 -14.40 8.36 -10.08
C TYR A 184 -15.17 8.93 -8.88
N GLN A 185 -14.69 8.69 -7.66
CA GLN A 185 -15.25 9.33 -6.46
C GLN A 185 -15.09 10.85 -6.54
N MET A 186 -13.91 11.34 -6.93
CA MET A 186 -13.66 12.76 -7.15
C MET A 186 -14.58 13.39 -8.23
N GLN A 187 -14.94 12.60 -9.26
CA GLN A 187 -15.87 13.02 -10.32
C GLN A 187 -17.34 12.97 -9.92
N GLY A 188 -17.65 12.43 -8.72
CA GLY A 188 -19.03 12.18 -8.29
C GLY A 188 -19.67 10.95 -8.95
N GLU A 189 -18.89 10.13 -9.68
CA GLU A 189 -19.32 8.89 -10.33
C GLU A 189 -19.29 7.71 -9.35
N GLY A 190 -20.07 7.79 -8.26
CA GLY A 190 -20.00 6.88 -7.12
C GLY A 190 -20.23 5.41 -7.47
N ASP A 191 -21.02 5.06 -8.49
CA ASP A 191 -21.22 3.66 -8.88
C ASP A 191 -19.95 3.07 -9.49
N ARG A 192 -19.28 3.82 -10.36
CA ARG A 192 -17.99 3.41 -10.93
C ARG A 192 -16.90 3.32 -9.88
N ALA A 193 -16.88 4.27 -8.94
CA ALA A 193 -15.95 4.23 -7.82
C ALA A 193 -16.13 2.96 -6.99
N VAL A 194 -17.37 2.57 -6.65
CA VAL A 194 -17.67 1.32 -5.92
C VAL A 194 -17.17 0.10 -6.68
N ASP A 195 -17.38 0.01 -7.99
CA ASP A 195 -16.94 -1.10 -8.82
C ASP A 195 -15.40 -1.26 -8.75
N HIS A 196 -14.67 -0.17 -8.89
CA HIS A 196 -13.21 -0.17 -8.84
C HIS A 196 -12.69 -0.49 -7.43
N TYR A 197 -13.21 0.13 -6.36
CA TYR A 197 -12.80 -0.20 -5.00
C TYR A 197 -13.13 -1.66 -4.64
N THR A 198 -14.26 -2.19 -5.11
CA THR A 198 -14.62 -3.59 -4.88
C THR A 198 -13.62 -4.55 -5.54
N ARG A 199 -13.15 -4.23 -6.74
CA ARG A 199 -12.06 -5.00 -7.37
C ARG A 199 -10.75 -4.89 -6.57
N ALA A 200 -10.42 -3.71 -6.06
CA ALA A 200 -9.23 -3.48 -5.25
C ALA A 200 -9.24 -4.29 -3.93
N LEU A 201 -10.41 -4.57 -3.33
CA LEU A 201 -10.55 -5.42 -2.13
C LEU A 201 -10.00 -6.85 -2.32
N SER A 202 -9.87 -7.34 -3.55
CA SER A 202 -9.28 -8.65 -3.83
C SER A 202 -7.79 -8.71 -3.50
N ASP A 203 -7.10 -7.56 -3.43
CA ASP A 203 -5.73 -7.45 -2.96
C ASP A 203 -5.67 -7.17 -1.45
N PRO A 204 -5.11 -8.09 -0.63
CA PRO A 204 -4.98 -7.89 0.80
C PRO A 204 -4.26 -6.59 1.21
N ALA A 205 -3.25 -6.16 0.42
CA ALA A 205 -2.48 -4.95 0.71
C ALA A 205 -3.30 -3.66 0.50
N LEU A 206 -4.35 -3.70 -0.32
CA LEU A 206 -5.16 -2.53 -0.67
C LEU A 206 -6.50 -2.48 0.08
N ARG A 207 -6.83 -3.51 0.87
CA ARG A 207 -8.14 -3.62 1.54
C ARG A 207 -8.45 -2.43 2.44
N THR A 208 -7.47 -1.92 3.16
CA THR A 208 -7.65 -0.77 4.05
C THR A 208 -8.05 0.47 3.25
N ASP A 209 -7.27 0.82 2.23
CA ASP A 209 -7.53 1.98 1.38
C ASP A 209 -8.84 1.85 0.60
N ALA A 210 -9.13 0.66 0.07
CA ALA A 210 -10.38 0.40 -0.64
C ALA A 210 -11.61 0.53 0.27
N ASN A 211 -11.55 0.07 1.53
CA ASN A 211 -12.63 0.29 2.50
C ASN A 211 -12.78 1.79 2.84
N LEU A 212 -11.68 2.54 2.98
CA LEU A 212 -11.76 4.00 3.17
C LEU A 212 -12.41 4.69 1.95
N GLY A 213 -12.09 4.25 0.72
CA GLY A 213 -12.74 4.73 -0.50
C GLY A 213 -14.24 4.45 -0.51
N LEU A 214 -14.64 3.21 -0.19
CA LEU A 214 -16.05 2.82 -0.11
C LEU A 214 -16.79 3.59 1.01
N ALA A 215 -16.12 3.88 2.13
CA ALA A 215 -16.70 4.70 3.20
C ALA A 215 -17.00 6.12 2.72
N ARG A 216 -16.08 6.73 1.94
CA ARG A 216 -16.32 8.07 1.36
C ARG A 216 -17.51 8.05 0.43
N VAL A 217 -17.61 7.07 -0.49
CA VAL A 217 -18.75 6.97 -1.42
C VAL A 217 -20.07 6.76 -0.66
N ALA A 218 -20.08 5.94 0.40
CA ALA A 218 -21.28 5.76 1.23
C ALA A 218 -21.67 7.06 1.96
N GLY A 219 -20.68 7.80 2.48
CA GLY A 219 -20.89 9.11 3.08
C GLY A 219 -21.49 10.14 2.12
N ASP A 220 -20.98 10.22 0.87
CA ASP A 220 -21.48 11.08 -0.18
C ASP A 220 -22.95 10.75 -0.54
N ARG A 221 -23.33 9.47 -0.45
CA ARG A 221 -24.70 8.97 -0.64
C ARG A 221 -25.58 9.15 0.60
N LYS A 222 -25.04 9.67 1.70
CA LYS A 222 -25.73 9.83 2.99
C LYS A 222 -26.18 8.51 3.61
N ASP A 223 -25.52 7.40 3.26
CA ASP A 223 -25.72 6.10 3.89
C ASP A 223 -24.76 5.97 5.09
N ALA A 224 -25.21 6.52 6.22
CA ALA A 224 -24.36 6.61 7.42
C ALA A 224 -23.98 5.25 8.00
N ASP A 225 -24.89 4.28 7.96
CA ASP A 225 -24.65 2.95 8.50
C ASP A 225 -23.57 2.23 7.66
N LEU A 226 -23.68 2.31 6.35
CA LEU A 226 -22.72 1.70 5.44
C LEU A 226 -21.36 2.39 5.51
N ALA A 227 -21.31 3.73 5.62
CA ALA A 227 -20.08 4.48 5.77
C ALA A 227 -19.32 4.04 7.03
N LEU A 228 -20.01 3.96 8.18
CA LEU A 228 -19.40 3.50 9.43
C LEU A 228 -18.93 2.06 9.35
N GLN A 229 -19.70 1.15 8.74
CA GLN A 229 -19.25 -0.24 8.55
C GLN A 229 -17.94 -0.33 7.78
N TYR A 230 -17.76 0.46 6.71
CA TYR A 230 -16.51 0.48 5.95
C TYR A 230 -15.35 1.08 6.75
N HIS A 231 -15.58 2.14 7.52
CA HIS A 231 -14.57 2.67 8.43
C HIS A 231 -14.14 1.65 9.49
N GLU A 232 -15.08 0.92 10.09
CA GLU A 232 -14.79 -0.12 11.07
C GLU A 232 -13.98 -1.27 10.46
N ARG A 233 -14.29 -1.68 9.22
CA ARG A 233 -13.50 -2.67 8.48
C ARG A 233 -12.07 -2.19 8.23
N ALA A 234 -11.89 -0.92 7.84
CA ALA A 234 -10.56 -0.36 7.65
C ALA A 234 -9.74 -0.33 8.95
N ILE A 235 -10.36 0.05 10.07
CA ILE A 235 -9.73 0.02 11.40
C ILE A 235 -9.37 -1.40 11.82
N ALA A 236 -10.27 -2.37 11.62
CA ALA A 236 -10.00 -3.77 11.94
C ALA A 236 -8.83 -4.36 11.13
N LEU A 237 -8.67 -3.95 9.87
CA LEU A 237 -7.57 -4.37 9.00
C LEU A 237 -6.23 -3.71 9.39
N SER A 238 -6.23 -2.48 9.89
CA SER A 238 -5.02 -1.70 10.16
C SER A 238 -5.14 -0.87 11.44
N PRO A 239 -5.30 -1.49 12.61
CA PRO A 239 -5.55 -0.77 13.88
C PRO A 239 -4.38 0.11 14.34
N GLY A 240 -3.17 -0.13 13.84
CA GLY A 240 -1.98 0.71 14.08
C GLY A 240 -1.79 1.86 13.08
N ASN A 241 -2.66 1.99 12.09
CA ASN A 241 -2.56 3.06 11.10
C ASN A 241 -3.38 4.29 11.55
N TRP A 242 -2.69 5.40 11.83
CA TRP A 242 -3.33 6.65 12.26
C TRP A 242 -4.38 7.17 11.26
N ASN A 243 -4.17 6.92 9.96
CA ASN A 243 -5.02 7.45 8.89
C ASN A 243 -6.45 6.90 8.93
N VAL A 244 -6.65 5.64 9.35
CA VAL A 244 -8.01 5.05 9.41
C VAL A 244 -8.88 5.74 10.48
N TYR A 245 -8.27 6.16 11.59
CA TYR A 245 -8.97 6.93 12.63
C TYR A 245 -9.18 8.39 12.18
N SER A 246 -8.16 9.01 11.55
CA SER A 246 -8.31 10.35 11.01
C SER A 246 -9.44 10.44 9.97
N ALA A 247 -9.54 9.45 9.08
CA ALA A 247 -10.59 9.38 8.08
C ALA A 247 -11.99 9.23 8.72
N ARG A 248 -12.16 8.39 9.74
CA ARG A 248 -13.43 8.27 10.46
C ARG A 248 -13.73 9.51 11.29
N GLY A 249 -12.72 10.12 11.91
CA GLY A 249 -12.87 11.38 12.62
C GLY A 249 -13.37 12.49 11.69
N TYR A 250 -12.79 12.62 10.49
CA TYR A 250 -13.27 13.55 9.49
C TYR A 250 -14.73 13.27 9.08
N TYR A 251 -15.08 12.00 8.87
CA TYR A 251 -16.47 11.61 8.61
C TYR A 251 -17.40 12.05 9.74
N HIS A 252 -17.02 11.83 11.01
CA HIS A 252 -17.82 12.29 12.16
C HIS A 252 -17.97 13.83 12.18
N VAL A 253 -16.96 14.60 11.78
CA VAL A 253 -17.08 16.06 11.62
C VAL A 253 -18.17 16.41 10.58
N THR A 254 -18.20 15.72 9.42
CA THR A 254 -19.22 15.97 8.38
C THR A 254 -20.64 15.62 8.85
N GLN A 255 -20.76 14.75 9.88
CA GLN A 255 -22.03 14.39 10.51
C GLN A 255 -22.34 15.23 11.78
N GLU A 256 -21.54 16.26 12.07
CA GLU A 256 -21.66 17.10 13.27
C GLU A 256 -21.50 16.33 14.58
N ALA A 257 -20.95 15.11 14.53
CA ALA A 257 -20.70 14.24 15.68
C ALA A 257 -19.32 14.53 16.30
N TYR A 258 -19.11 15.76 16.79
CA TYR A 258 -17.80 16.30 17.17
C TYR A 258 -17.12 15.52 18.31
N GLU A 259 -17.87 15.00 19.28
CA GLU A 259 -17.32 14.20 20.37
C GLU A 259 -16.69 12.89 19.88
N LEU A 260 -17.33 12.23 18.89
CA LEU A 260 -16.79 11.03 18.26
C LEU A 260 -15.56 11.38 17.41
N ALA A 261 -15.61 12.48 16.68
CA ALA A 261 -14.48 12.97 15.90
C ALA A 261 -13.24 13.21 16.78
N LEU A 262 -13.42 13.89 17.94
CA LEU A 262 -12.36 14.14 18.93
C LEU A 262 -11.76 12.82 19.45
N GLY A 263 -12.60 11.82 19.69
CA GLY A 263 -12.15 10.48 20.11
C GLY A 263 -11.21 9.87 19.09
N ASP A 264 -11.60 9.88 17.82
CA ASP A 264 -10.80 9.32 16.71
C ASP A 264 -9.52 10.10 16.48
N TYR A 265 -9.54 11.43 16.46
CA TYR A 265 -8.34 12.24 16.30
C TYR A 265 -7.34 12.06 17.44
N ARG A 266 -7.80 11.85 18.70
CA ARG A 266 -6.90 11.51 19.82
C ARG A 266 -6.17 10.18 19.58
N ILE A 267 -6.87 9.17 19.07
CA ILE A 267 -6.25 7.89 18.70
C ILE A 267 -5.25 8.10 17.58
N ALA A 268 -5.64 8.81 16.51
CA ALA A 268 -4.75 9.11 15.39
C ALA A 268 -3.47 9.84 15.86
N LEU A 269 -3.58 10.84 16.73
CA LEU A 269 -2.42 11.55 17.32
C LEU A 269 -1.56 10.66 18.21
N SER A 270 -2.15 9.74 18.96
CA SER A 270 -1.38 8.79 19.77
C SER A 270 -0.53 7.85 18.91
N LEU A 271 -1.00 7.52 17.70
CA LEU A 271 -0.30 6.68 16.72
C LEU A 271 0.72 7.48 15.88
N ASN A 272 0.45 8.75 15.62
CA ASN A 272 1.36 9.65 14.88
C ASN A 272 1.43 11.05 15.52
N PRO A 273 2.18 11.22 16.63
CA PRO A 273 2.24 12.49 17.39
C PRO A 273 2.85 13.66 16.60
N MET A 274 3.67 13.38 15.60
CA MET A 274 4.37 14.40 14.80
C MET A 274 3.53 14.91 13.62
N ASN A 275 2.31 14.42 13.46
CA ASN A 275 1.45 14.84 12.36
C ASN A 275 0.81 16.22 12.64
N ALA A 276 1.39 17.26 12.04
CA ALA A 276 0.93 18.64 12.24
C ALA A 276 -0.52 18.88 11.73
N SER A 277 -0.96 18.15 10.69
CA SER A 277 -2.32 18.32 10.15
C SER A 277 -3.39 17.78 11.10
N LEU A 278 -3.07 16.76 11.90
CA LEU A 278 -3.99 16.27 12.93
C LEU A 278 -4.17 17.30 14.06
N TRP A 279 -3.13 18.06 14.41
CA TRP A 279 -3.24 19.12 15.41
C TRP A 279 -4.15 20.27 14.98
N SER A 280 -4.24 20.55 13.68
CA SER A 280 -5.14 21.57 13.14
C SER A 280 -6.61 21.14 13.09
N SER A 281 -6.90 19.85 13.32
CA SER A 281 -8.26 19.29 13.33
C SER A 281 -8.94 19.38 14.71
N PHE A 282 -8.21 19.88 15.74
CA PHE A 282 -8.72 20.18 17.07
C PHE A 282 -9.13 21.65 17.20
#